data_67d94f2d46a2a5d947ae625eca7e31b6
#
_entry.id   67d94f2d46a2a5d947ae625eca7e31b6
#
_cell.length_a   1.000
_cell.length_b   1.000
_cell.length_c   1.000
_cell.angle_alpha   90.00
_cell.angle_beta   90.00
_cell.angle_gamma   90.00
#
_symmetry.space_group_name_H-M   'P 1'
#
loop_
_entity.id
_entity.type
_entity.pdbx_description
1 polymer ?
#
loop_
_entity_poly.entity_id
_entity_poly.type
_entity_poly.pdbx_seq_one_letter_code
_entity_poly.pdbx_strand_id
1 'polypeptide(L)'
;PTLLRRQRQMCIRDRSDGFKDEDLDRPIFIDNVLGLQIASMREIVDLVRRTYCGTFALQYMHISDPEQSAWLKERIEGYGKEIKFTREGRKAILNKLVEAEGFEKFLHVKYMGTKRFGLDGGEALIPALEQIIKRGGALGVKEIVIGMPHRGRLSVLANVMGKPYKAIFNEFQGGSFKPEDVDGSGDVKYHLGASSDREFDGNKVHLSLTANPSHLEAVNPV
;
A
#
# COMPACT_ATOMS: atom_id res chain seq x y z
N PRO A 1 -6.58 15.55 -14.79
CA PRO A 1 -7.71 16.48 -14.98
C PRO A 1 -8.42 16.83 -13.68
N THR A 2 -8.54 15.91 -12.73
CA THR A 2 -9.24 16.10 -11.42
C THR A 2 -8.46 16.96 -10.43
N LEU A 3 -7.13 16.89 -10.40
CA LEU A 3 -6.28 17.71 -9.53
C LEU A 3 -6.36 19.21 -9.92
N LEU A 4 -6.32 19.50 -11.21
CA LEU A 4 -6.46 20.87 -11.73
C LEU A 4 -7.87 21.45 -11.46
N ARG A 5 -8.92 20.64 -11.48
CA ARG A 5 -10.27 21.07 -11.10
C ARG A 5 -10.38 21.41 -9.62
N ARG A 6 -9.79 20.61 -8.72
CA ARG A 6 -9.79 20.89 -7.28
C ARG A 6 -8.96 22.12 -6.93
N GLN A 7 -7.81 22.32 -7.58
CA GLN A 7 -7.02 23.56 -7.44
C GLN A 7 -7.78 24.80 -7.93
N ARG A 8 -8.48 24.70 -9.06
CA ARG A 8 -9.34 25.80 -9.55
C ARG A 8 -10.49 26.11 -8.59
N GLN A 9 -11.13 25.11 -8.02
CA GLN A 9 -12.20 25.32 -7.05
C GLN A 9 -11.71 25.95 -5.75
N MET A 10 -10.53 25.58 -5.25
CA MET A 10 -9.91 26.25 -4.11
C MET A 10 -9.61 27.72 -4.42
N CYS A 11 -8.92 28.04 -5.50
CA CYS A 11 -8.61 29.40 -5.90
C CYS A 11 -9.86 30.26 -6.18
N ILE A 12 -10.97 29.66 -6.63
CA ILE A 12 -12.23 30.37 -6.86
C ILE A 12 -12.90 30.69 -5.51
N ARG A 13 -12.88 29.77 -4.55
CA ARG A 13 -13.40 30.01 -3.19
C ARG A 13 -12.61 31.07 -2.45
N ASP A 14 -11.28 30.97 -2.45
CA ASP A 14 -10.41 31.93 -1.78
C ASP A 14 -10.68 33.36 -2.27
N ARG A 15 -10.87 33.55 -3.59
CA ARG A 15 -11.23 34.84 -4.17
C ARG A 15 -12.66 35.29 -3.85
N SER A 16 -13.63 34.34 -3.74
CA SER A 16 -15.00 34.66 -3.36
C SER A 16 -15.12 35.06 -1.88
N ASP A 17 -14.21 34.55 -1.04
CA ASP A 17 -14.14 34.89 0.38
C ASP A 17 -13.29 36.16 0.64
N GLY A 18 -12.86 36.85 -0.42
CA GLY A 18 -12.19 38.14 -0.34
C GLY A 18 -10.70 38.10 -0.06
N PHE A 19 -10.05 36.92 -0.08
CA PHE A 19 -8.61 36.80 0.09
C PHE A 19 -7.85 37.31 -1.15
N LYS A 20 -6.82 38.10 -0.90
CA LYS A 20 -5.90 38.63 -1.92
C LYS A 20 -4.54 37.94 -1.80
N ASP A 21 -3.73 38.05 -2.83
CA ASP A 21 -2.37 37.50 -2.83
C ASP A 21 -1.49 38.04 -1.68
N GLU A 22 -1.78 39.28 -1.23
CA GLU A 22 -1.12 39.94 -0.10
C GLU A 22 -1.45 39.27 1.24
N ASP A 23 -2.61 38.60 1.35
CA ASP A 23 -3.04 37.92 2.57
C ASP A 23 -2.36 36.57 2.76
N LEU A 24 -1.73 36.03 1.69
CA LEU A 24 -1.13 34.69 1.72
C LEU A 24 0.06 34.58 2.68
N ASP A 25 0.77 35.67 2.92
CA ASP A 25 1.94 35.72 3.79
C ASP A 25 1.65 36.32 5.18
N ARG A 26 0.39 36.72 5.41
CA ARG A 26 -0.04 37.25 6.71
C ARG A 26 -0.04 36.15 7.77
N PRO A 27 0.58 36.36 8.96
CA PRO A 27 0.53 35.41 10.05
C PRO A 27 -0.90 35.26 10.61
N ILE A 28 -1.37 34.04 10.74
CA ILE A 28 -2.70 33.68 11.24
C ILE A 28 -2.50 32.75 12.44
N PHE A 29 -3.23 32.99 13.53
CA PHE A 29 -3.26 32.08 14.64
C PHE A 29 -4.15 30.87 14.29
N ILE A 30 -3.58 29.65 14.36
CA ILE A 30 -4.23 28.40 13.96
C ILE A 30 -4.31 27.37 15.10
N ASP A 31 -4.03 27.78 16.33
CA ASP A 31 -4.24 27.00 17.56
C ASP A 31 -3.69 25.56 17.51
N ASN A 32 -2.41 25.42 17.16
CA ASN A 32 -1.73 24.13 16.99
C ASN A 32 -2.30 23.17 15.94
N VAL A 33 -3.22 23.63 15.10
CA VAL A 33 -3.58 22.88 13.90
C VAL A 33 -2.33 22.72 13.04
N LEU A 34 -2.08 21.54 12.50
CA LEU A 34 -0.85 21.19 11.77
C LEU A 34 0.43 21.29 12.62
N GLY A 35 0.31 21.31 13.95
CA GLY A 35 1.44 21.45 14.88
C GLY A 35 2.06 22.85 14.91
N LEU A 36 1.34 23.87 14.47
CA LEU A 36 1.77 25.27 14.43
C LEU A 36 0.81 26.16 15.19
N GLN A 37 1.32 27.04 16.04
CA GLN A 37 0.48 28.05 16.69
C GLN A 37 0.09 29.19 15.75
N ILE A 38 1.05 29.62 14.95
CA ILE A 38 0.90 30.70 13.97
C ILE A 38 1.50 30.20 12.66
N ALA A 39 0.80 30.40 11.56
CA ALA A 39 1.29 30.14 10.22
C ALA A 39 0.67 31.09 9.20
N SER A 40 1.34 31.33 8.10
CA SER A 40 0.75 31.98 6.94
C SER A 40 -0.07 30.98 6.11
N MET A 41 -1.01 31.48 5.31
CA MET A 41 -1.76 30.65 4.37
C MET A 41 -0.84 29.88 3.42
N ARG A 42 0.27 30.51 2.99
CA ARG A 42 1.27 29.86 2.14
C ARG A 42 1.91 28.65 2.82
N GLU A 43 2.33 28.80 4.07
CA GLU A 43 2.89 27.70 4.87
C GLU A 43 1.88 26.58 5.07
N ILE A 44 0.63 26.90 5.38
CA ILE A 44 -0.46 25.93 5.52
C ILE A 44 -0.66 25.14 4.22
N VAL A 45 -0.78 25.85 3.09
CA VAL A 45 -0.97 25.22 1.77
C VAL A 45 0.21 24.34 1.39
N ASP A 46 1.44 24.78 1.62
CA ASP A 46 2.64 24.00 1.32
C ASP A 46 2.73 22.75 2.21
N LEU A 47 2.36 22.86 3.48
CA LEU A 47 2.33 21.73 4.39
C LEU A 47 1.26 20.70 3.98
N VAL A 48 0.05 21.15 3.72
CA VAL A 48 -1.06 20.29 3.29
C VAL A 48 -0.77 19.64 1.94
N ARG A 49 -0.16 20.36 1.00
CA ARG A 49 0.27 19.79 -0.29
C ARG A 49 1.31 18.69 -0.10
N ARG A 50 2.31 18.89 0.74
CA ARG A 50 3.31 17.85 1.04
C ARG A 50 2.68 16.63 1.68
N THR A 51 1.72 16.82 2.58
CA THR A 51 1.04 15.73 3.28
C THR A 51 0.09 14.93 2.37
N TYR A 52 -0.72 15.62 1.54
CA TYR A 52 -1.83 14.98 0.84
C TYR A 52 -1.70 14.91 -0.68
N CYS A 53 -0.75 15.61 -1.27
CA CYS A 53 -0.57 15.65 -2.72
C CYS A 53 0.77 15.03 -3.17
N GLY A 54 1.39 14.22 -2.34
CA GLY A 54 2.60 13.47 -2.65
C GLY A 54 2.34 12.22 -3.50
N THR A 55 3.28 11.29 -3.45
CA THR A 55 3.20 10.03 -4.22
C THR A 55 2.32 8.97 -3.57
N PHE A 56 1.90 9.18 -2.34
CA PHE A 56 0.90 8.36 -1.64
C PHE A 56 -0.09 9.26 -0.90
N ALA A 57 -1.26 8.71 -0.56
CA ALA A 57 -2.26 9.40 0.24
C ALA A 57 -2.83 8.46 1.31
N LEU A 58 -3.13 9.03 2.48
CA LEU A 58 -3.84 8.32 3.54
C LEU A 58 -5.33 8.65 3.46
N GLN A 59 -6.16 7.63 3.37
CA GLN A 59 -7.61 7.75 3.40
C GLN A 59 -8.13 7.37 4.79
N TYR A 60 -8.56 8.32 5.56
CA TYR A 60 -9.07 8.12 6.94
C TYR A 60 -10.40 8.83 7.22
N MET A 61 -10.95 9.55 6.25
CA MET A 61 -12.20 10.31 6.40
C MET A 61 -13.45 9.43 6.63
N HIS A 62 -13.33 8.13 6.40
CA HIS A 62 -14.38 7.15 6.68
C HIS A 62 -14.39 6.70 8.14
N ILE A 63 -13.34 7.03 8.91
CA ILE A 63 -13.25 6.69 10.34
C ILE A 63 -14.15 7.67 11.11
N SER A 64 -15.21 7.13 11.71
CA SER A 64 -16.18 7.91 12.47
C SER A 64 -15.75 8.22 13.91
N ASP A 65 -14.76 7.48 14.42
CA ASP A 65 -14.20 7.71 15.75
C ASP A 65 -13.28 8.95 15.73
N PRO A 66 -13.62 10.03 16.49
CA PRO A 66 -12.84 11.26 16.48
C PRO A 66 -11.43 11.10 17.05
N GLU A 67 -11.23 10.22 18.04
CA GLU A 67 -9.94 10.01 18.67
C GLU A 67 -8.97 9.31 17.72
N GLN A 68 -9.44 8.28 17.01
CA GLN A 68 -8.64 7.58 15.98
C GLN A 68 -8.30 8.53 14.83
N SER A 69 -9.26 9.33 14.37
CA SER A 69 -9.06 10.31 13.30
C SER A 69 -8.04 11.38 13.71
N ALA A 70 -8.15 11.91 14.95
CA ALA A 70 -7.21 12.88 15.49
C ALA A 70 -5.81 12.28 15.63
N TRP A 71 -5.69 11.03 16.10
CA TRP A 71 -4.43 10.31 16.23
C TRP A 71 -3.70 10.15 14.88
N LEU A 72 -4.45 9.83 13.81
CA LEU A 72 -3.90 9.74 12.46
C LEU A 72 -3.42 11.10 11.96
N LYS A 73 -4.25 12.14 12.11
CA LYS A 73 -3.90 13.51 11.72
C LYS A 73 -2.60 13.98 12.38
N GLU A 74 -2.49 13.81 13.68
CA GLU A 74 -1.30 14.20 14.44
C GLU A 74 -0.02 13.54 13.89
N ARG A 75 -0.12 12.33 13.32
CA ARG A 75 1.03 11.59 12.80
C ARG A 75 1.41 11.94 11.37
N ILE A 76 0.48 12.41 10.57
CA ILE A 76 0.74 12.70 9.15
C ILE A 76 0.87 14.20 8.88
N GLU A 77 0.19 15.04 9.65
CA GLU A 77 0.22 16.49 9.50
C GLU A 77 1.33 17.11 10.35
N GLY A 78 1.94 18.14 9.86
CA GLY A 78 2.94 18.91 10.58
C GLY A 78 4.36 18.82 10.02
N TYR A 79 5.24 19.68 10.54
CA TYR A 79 6.65 19.68 10.16
C TYR A 79 7.37 18.44 10.70
N GLY A 80 8.28 17.90 9.88
CA GLY A 80 9.11 16.78 10.27
C GLY A 80 8.42 15.42 10.30
N LYS A 81 7.17 15.35 9.85
CA LYS A 81 6.41 14.08 9.71
C LYS A 81 6.76 13.32 8.44
N GLU A 82 7.59 13.90 7.58
CA GLU A 82 8.05 13.26 6.35
C GLU A 82 8.85 12.00 6.64
N ILE A 83 8.54 10.92 5.92
CA ILE A 83 9.27 9.65 6.05
C ILE A 83 10.66 9.81 5.42
N LYS A 84 11.70 9.65 6.23
CA LYS A 84 13.10 9.65 5.78
C LYS A 84 13.65 8.24 5.81
N PHE A 85 13.97 7.70 4.65
CA PHE A 85 14.59 6.39 4.53
C PHE A 85 16.11 6.49 4.69
N THR A 86 16.69 5.57 5.47
CA THR A 86 18.15 5.35 5.50
C THR A 86 18.64 4.84 4.15
N ARG A 87 19.95 4.84 3.93
CA ARG A 87 20.55 4.26 2.71
C ARG A 87 20.24 2.77 2.58
N GLU A 88 20.32 2.05 3.69
CA GLU A 88 20.01 0.61 3.77
C GLU A 88 18.53 0.36 3.50
N GLY A 89 17.64 1.16 4.06
CA GLY A 89 16.21 1.10 3.80
C GLY A 89 15.88 1.31 2.32
N ARG A 90 16.50 2.30 1.67
CA ARG A 90 16.33 2.51 0.22
C ARG A 90 16.83 1.34 -0.62
N LYS A 91 17.98 0.72 -0.24
CA LYS A 91 18.48 -0.49 -0.90
C LYS A 91 17.52 -1.66 -0.74
N ALA A 92 16.97 -1.87 0.46
CA ALA A 92 16.00 -2.94 0.71
C ALA A 92 14.73 -2.75 -0.14
N ILE A 93 14.21 -1.53 -0.22
CA ILE A 93 13.07 -1.20 -1.08
C ILE A 93 13.40 -1.50 -2.55
N LEU A 94 14.55 -1.02 -3.04
CA LEU A 94 14.97 -1.27 -4.43
C LEU A 94 15.12 -2.75 -4.73
N ASN A 95 15.71 -3.53 -3.83
CA ASN A 95 15.82 -4.98 -4.01
C ASN A 95 14.44 -5.63 -4.17
N LYS A 96 13.48 -5.27 -3.32
CA LYS A 96 12.12 -5.82 -3.40
C LYS A 96 11.38 -5.40 -4.67
N LEU A 97 11.59 -4.20 -5.15
CA LEU A 97 11.06 -3.76 -6.44
C LEU A 97 11.66 -4.55 -7.60
N VAL A 98 12.99 -4.77 -7.60
CA VAL A 98 13.68 -5.56 -8.63
C VAL A 98 13.28 -7.03 -8.58
N GLU A 99 13.09 -7.61 -7.39
CA GLU A 99 12.59 -8.98 -7.23
C GLU A 99 11.18 -9.12 -7.83
N ALA A 100 10.27 -8.21 -7.50
CA ALA A 100 8.89 -8.22 -7.99
C ALA A 100 8.83 -8.06 -9.51
N GLU A 101 9.47 -7.02 -10.04
CA GLU A 101 9.48 -6.74 -11.48
C GLU A 101 10.20 -7.85 -12.27
N GLY A 102 11.32 -8.34 -11.76
CA GLY A 102 12.09 -9.42 -12.40
C GLY A 102 11.30 -10.71 -12.47
N PHE A 103 10.56 -11.06 -11.42
CA PHE A 103 9.68 -12.22 -11.41
C PHE A 103 8.58 -12.10 -12.46
N GLU A 104 7.89 -10.96 -12.51
CA GLU A 104 6.81 -10.73 -13.47
C GLU A 104 7.31 -10.68 -14.91
N LYS A 105 8.43 -10.03 -15.16
CA LYS A 105 9.09 -10.04 -16.49
C LYS A 105 9.50 -11.45 -16.92
N PHE A 106 10.03 -12.25 -16.01
CA PHE A 106 10.36 -13.65 -16.31
C PHE A 106 9.11 -14.44 -16.72
N LEU A 107 8.03 -14.32 -15.94
CA LEU A 107 6.74 -14.97 -16.27
C LEU A 107 6.19 -14.47 -17.60
N HIS A 108 6.35 -13.20 -17.92
CA HIS A 108 5.90 -12.62 -19.19
C HIS A 108 6.60 -13.25 -20.38
N VAL A 109 7.90 -13.42 -20.31
CA VAL A 109 8.70 -14.01 -21.41
C VAL A 109 8.49 -15.51 -21.50
N LYS A 110 8.45 -16.20 -20.35
CA LYS A 110 8.44 -17.67 -20.34
C LYS A 110 7.07 -18.27 -20.58
N TYR A 111 6.00 -17.60 -20.15
CA TYR A 111 4.63 -18.11 -20.20
C TYR A 111 3.72 -17.15 -20.96
N MET A 112 4.07 -16.86 -22.22
CA MET A 112 3.24 -16.06 -23.13
C MET A 112 1.88 -16.73 -23.33
N GLY A 113 0.82 -15.91 -23.43
CA GLY A 113 -0.55 -16.38 -23.65
C GLY A 113 -1.28 -16.88 -22.39
N THR A 114 -0.60 -17.00 -21.25
CA THR A 114 -1.28 -17.33 -19.99
C THR A 114 -1.62 -16.08 -19.18
N LYS A 115 -2.74 -16.13 -18.43
CA LYS A 115 -3.09 -15.06 -17.47
C LYS A 115 -2.08 -15.06 -16.33
N ARG A 116 -1.50 -13.90 -16.01
CA ARG A 116 -0.51 -13.74 -14.95
C ARG A 116 -0.90 -12.74 -13.89
N PHE A 117 -1.81 -11.81 -14.22
CA PHE A 117 -2.30 -10.76 -13.32
C PHE A 117 -1.18 -10.06 -12.54
N GLY A 118 -0.25 -9.46 -13.26
CA GLY A 118 0.88 -8.75 -12.67
C GLY A 118 0.47 -7.49 -11.92
N LEU A 119 1.40 -6.94 -11.15
CA LEU A 119 1.22 -5.69 -10.40
C LEU A 119 1.18 -4.47 -11.32
N ASP A 120 1.94 -4.49 -12.42
CA ASP A 120 1.94 -3.48 -13.49
C ASP A 120 1.80 -2.03 -12.99
N GLY A 121 2.86 -1.49 -12.40
CA GLY A 121 2.89 -0.15 -11.82
C GLY A 121 2.51 -0.08 -10.33
N GLY A 122 2.10 -1.20 -9.73
CA GLY A 122 1.81 -1.35 -8.31
C GLY A 122 2.89 -2.11 -7.53
N GLU A 123 4.11 -2.26 -8.05
CA GLU A 123 5.19 -3.06 -7.48
C GLU A 123 5.60 -2.59 -6.07
N ALA A 124 5.31 -1.33 -5.73
CA ALA A 124 5.51 -0.78 -4.40
C ALA A 124 4.72 -1.53 -3.29
N LEU A 125 3.69 -2.30 -3.66
CA LEU A 125 2.96 -3.17 -2.74
C LEU A 125 3.89 -4.17 -2.04
N ILE A 126 4.87 -4.74 -2.76
CA ILE A 126 5.77 -5.76 -2.22
C ILE A 126 6.65 -5.20 -1.08
N PRO A 127 7.44 -4.13 -1.27
CA PRO A 127 8.19 -3.56 -0.15
C PRO A 127 7.29 -2.98 0.94
N ALA A 128 6.08 -2.50 0.63
CA ALA A 128 5.12 -2.03 1.63
C ALA A 128 4.67 -3.17 2.55
N LEU A 129 4.24 -4.30 2.00
CA LEU A 129 3.86 -5.48 2.79
C LEU A 129 5.03 -6.02 3.62
N GLU A 130 6.24 -6.12 3.05
CA GLU A 130 7.43 -6.53 3.79
C GLU A 130 7.68 -5.62 5.00
N GLN A 131 7.53 -4.31 4.84
CA GLN A 131 7.73 -3.36 5.93
C GLN A 131 6.61 -3.44 6.98
N ILE A 132 5.36 -3.65 6.57
CA ILE A 132 4.22 -3.85 7.49
C ILE A 132 4.46 -5.09 8.34
N ILE A 133 4.84 -6.22 7.73
CA ILE A 133 5.09 -7.48 8.44
C ILE A 133 6.27 -7.32 9.41
N LYS A 134 7.39 -6.78 8.94
CA LYS A 134 8.57 -6.55 9.77
C LYS A 134 8.26 -5.64 10.96
N ARG A 135 7.62 -4.50 10.71
CA ARG A 135 7.30 -3.52 11.76
C ARG A 135 6.21 -4.05 12.69
N GLY A 136 5.20 -4.72 12.15
CA GLY A 136 4.15 -5.37 12.93
C GLY A 136 4.72 -6.39 13.89
N GLY A 137 5.59 -7.30 13.42
CA GLY A 137 6.28 -8.27 14.26
C GLY A 137 7.10 -7.63 15.38
N ALA A 138 7.84 -6.56 15.08
CA ALA A 138 8.59 -5.80 16.08
C ALA A 138 7.69 -5.12 17.14
N LEU A 139 6.43 -4.85 16.80
CA LEU A 139 5.41 -4.30 17.71
C LEU A 139 4.55 -5.37 18.38
N GLY A 140 4.87 -6.65 18.20
CA GLY A 140 4.18 -7.75 18.87
C GLY A 140 3.04 -8.39 18.06
N VAL A 141 2.81 -8.00 16.81
CA VAL A 141 1.85 -8.66 15.93
C VAL A 141 2.32 -10.10 15.67
N LYS A 142 1.44 -11.07 15.85
CA LYS A 142 1.73 -12.49 15.68
C LYS A 142 1.11 -13.08 14.43
N GLU A 143 0.03 -12.49 13.95
CA GLU A 143 -0.71 -12.97 12.79
C GLU A 143 -1.17 -11.80 11.92
N ILE A 144 -1.08 -11.97 10.60
CA ILE A 144 -1.58 -11.03 9.60
C ILE A 144 -2.39 -11.81 8.59
N VAL A 145 -3.65 -11.43 8.42
CA VAL A 145 -4.53 -11.94 7.38
C VAL A 145 -4.53 -10.97 6.21
N ILE A 146 -4.27 -11.49 5.01
CA ILE A 146 -4.21 -10.71 3.77
C ILE A 146 -5.40 -11.11 2.90
N GLY A 147 -6.28 -10.17 2.60
CA GLY A 147 -7.33 -10.28 1.60
C GLY A 147 -6.93 -9.50 0.35
N MET A 148 -6.96 -10.14 -0.82
CA MET A 148 -6.65 -9.47 -2.07
C MET A 148 -7.25 -10.22 -3.27
N PRO A 149 -7.61 -9.50 -4.36
CA PRO A 149 -8.02 -10.12 -5.61
C PRO A 149 -6.83 -10.78 -6.33
N HIS A 150 -7.07 -11.25 -7.53
CA HIS A 150 -6.08 -11.97 -8.35
C HIS A 150 -4.92 -11.10 -8.85
N ARG A 151 -5.09 -9.77 -8.99
CA ARG A 151 -4.04 -8.86 -9.49
C ARG A 151 -2.88 -8.76 -8.50
N GLY A 152 -1.68 -9.09 -8.99
CA GLY A 152 -0.47 -9.12 -8.17
C GLY A 152 -0.35 -10.32 -7.22
N ARG A 153 -1.34 -11.22 -7.18
CA ARG A 153 -1.37 -12.33 -6.22
C ARG A 153 -0.18 -13.27 -6.36
N LEU A 154 0.25 -13.59 -7.58
CA LEU A 154 1.44 -14.44 -7.80
C LEU A 154 2.71 -13.78 -7.25
N SER A 155 2.85 -12.47 -7.44
CA SER A 155 3.98 -11.72 -6.88
C SER A 155 3.94 -11.70 -5.34
N VAL A 156 2.77 -11.54 -4.73
CA VAL A 156 2.60 -11.64 -3.27
C VAL A 156 2.91 -13.05 -2.78
N LEU A 157 2.41 -14.10 -3.44
CA LEU A 157 2.72 -15.49 -3.08
C LEU A 157 4.23 -15.77 -3.10
N ALA A 158 4.94 -15.31 -4.14
CA ALA A 158 6.37 -15.52 -4.28
C ALA A 158 7.18 -14.64 -3.30
N ASN A 159 6.98 -13.32 -3.35
CA ASN A 159 7.89 -12.34 -2.76
C ASN A 159 7.51 -11.96 -1.32
N VAL A 160 6.26 -12.21 -0.89
CA VAL A 160 5.79 -11.90 0.47
C VAL A 160 5.54 -13.19 1.26
N MET A 161 4.73 -14.12 0.72
CA MET A 161 4.43 -15.38 1.39
C MET A 161 5.59 -16.38 1.34
N GLY A 162 6.58 -16.18 0.46
CA GLY A 162 7.74 -17.05 0.33
C GLY A 162 7.45 -18.38 -0.38
N LYS A 163 6.39 -18.46 -1.19
CA LYS A 163 6.12 -19.64 -2.02
C LYS A 163 7.28 -19.85 -3.02
N PRO A 164 7.89 -21.05 -3.08
CA PRO A 164 9.01 -21.29 -3.96
C PRO A 164 8.64 -21.04 -5.42
N TYR A 165 9.49 -20.34 -6.17
CA TYR A 165 9.30 -20.10 -7.61
C TYR A 165 9.10 -21.41 -8.39
N LYS A 166 9.81 -22.46 -8.01
CA LYS A 166 9.66 -23.79 -8.64
C LYS A 166 8.23 -24.31 -8.54
N ALA A 167 7.57 -24.12 -7.40
CA ALA A 167 6.18 -24.54 -7.23
C ALA A 167 5.25 -23.74 -8.15
N ILE A 168 5.44 -22.43 -8.24
CA ILE A 168 4.66 -21.55 -9.13
C ILE A 168 4.88 -21.96 -10.60
N PHE A 169 6.14 -22.21 -11.00
CA PHE A 169 6.45 -22.61 -12.38
C PHE A 169 5.85 -23.96 -12.74
N ASN A 170 5.84 -24.90 -11.79
CA ASN A 170 5.20 -26.21 -11.99
C ASN A 170 3.69 -26.06 -12.24
N GLU A 171 3.02 -25.15 -11.51
CA GLU A 171 1.60 -24.84 -11.73
C GLU A 171 1.35 -24.25 -13.13
N PHE A 172 2.28 -23.47 -13.68
CA PHE A 172 2.19 -22.99 -15.06
C PHE A 172 2.35 -24.09 -16.11
N GLN A 173 3.04 -25.17 -15.78
CA GLN A 173 3.23 -26.34 -16.65
C GLN A 173 2.12 -27.38 -16.54
N GLY A 174 1.04 -27.07 -15.81
CA GLY A 174 -0.11 -27.97 -15.61
C GLY A 174 0.05 -28.94 -14.46
N GLY A 175 1.14 -28.84 -13.68
CA GLY A 175 1.30 -29.56 -12.43
C GLY A 175 0.32 -29.02 -11.39
N SER A 176 -0.48 -29.89 -10.79
CA SER A 176 -1.33 -29.54 -9.66
C SER A 176 -0.52 -29.75 -8.37
N PHE A 177 -0.32 -28.70 -7.59
CA PHE A 177 0.03 -28.83 -6.19
C PHE A 177 -1.27 -28.89 -5.40
N LYS A 178 -1.99 -30.00 -5.53
CA LYS A 178 -3.13 -30.30 -4.65
C LYS A 178 -2.60 -31.13 -3.49
N PRO A 179 -2.78 -30.72 -2.24
CA PRO A 179 -2.84 -31.67 -1.15
C PRO A 179 -3.96 -32.66 -1.48
N GLU A 180 -3.72 -33.96 -1.28
CA GLU A 180 -4.67 -35.02 -1.63
C GLU A 180 -6.04 -34.92 -0.93
N ASP A 181 -6.17 -34.00 0.05
CA ASP A 181 -7.35 -33.82 0.91
C ASP A 181 -8.22 -32.59 0.55
N VAL A 182 -8.01 -31.91 -0.57
CA VAL A 182 -8.85 -30.77 -0.95
C VAL A 182 -9.77 -31.15 -2.11
N ASP A 183 -11.00 -31.51 -1.78
CA ASP A 183 -12.13 -31.60 -2.70
C ASP A 183 -12.48 -30.21 -3.26
N GLY A 184 -11.69 -29.70 -4.18
CA GLY A 184 -11.91 -28.43 -4.87
C GLY A 184 -11.90 -28.67 -6.36
N SER A 185 -12.96 -28.31 -7.06
CA SER A 185 -12.96 -28.20 -8.52
C SER A 185 -11.77 -27.32 -8.94
N GLY A 186 -10.96 -27.78 -9.89
CA GLY A 186 -9.71 -27.22 -10.36
C GLY A 186 -9.73 -25.74 -10.68
N ASP A 187 -9.93 -24.91 -9.64
CA ASP A 187 -9.85 -23.48 -9.81
C ASP A 187 -8.39 -23.06 -9.95
N VAL A 188 -8.27 -21.93 -10.53
CA VAL A 188 -6.98 -21.40 -10.97
C VAL A 188 -6.10 -21.06 -9.79
N LYS A 189 -4.83 -21.33 -9.95
CA LYS A 189 -3.73 -21.03 -9.03
C LYS A 189 -3.73 -19.65 -8.37
N TYR A 190 -4.46 -18.70 -8.91
CA TYR A 190 -4.54 -17.31 -8.39
C TYR A 190 -5.62 -17.10 -7.34
N HIS A 191 -6.49 -18.07 -7.09
CA HIS A 191 -7.63 -17.92 -6.17
C HIS A 191 -7.48 -18.71 -4.88
N LEU A 192 -6.54 -19.66 -4.84
CA LEU A 192 -6.29 -20.45 -3.67
C LEU A 192 -5.63 -19.65 -2.55
N GLY A 193 -5.99 -19.94 -1.31
CA GLY A 193 -5.34 -19.42 -0.12
C GLY A 193 -3.93 -19.97 0.07
N ALA A 194 -3.17 -19.36 0.96
CA ALA A 194 -1.86 -19.81 1.36
C ALA A 194 -1.55 -19.34 2.78
N SER A 195 -0.80 -20.14 3.52
CA SER A 195 -0.29 -19.75 4.84
C SER A 195 1.23 -19.95 4.89
N SER A 196 1.92 -19.07 5.57
CA SER A 196 3.36 -19.20 5.80
C SER A 196 3.78 -18.41 7.03
N ASP A 197 4.91 -18.79 7.59
CA ASP A 197 5.56 -18.04 8.66
C ASP A 197 6.69 -17.19 8.08
N ARG A 198 6.76 -15.94 8.53
CA ARG A 198 7.87 -15.05 8.22
C ARG A 198 8.56 -14.65 9.52
N GLU A 199 9.86 -14.53 9.45
CA GLU A 199 10.68 -14.10 10.59
C GLU A 199 11.54 -12.91 10.22
N PHE A 200 11.50 -11.89 11.06
CA PHE A 200 12.29 -10.67 10.93
C PHE A 200 12.88 -10.29 12.29
N ASP A 201 14.20 -10.20 12.35
CA ASP A 201 14.91 -9.79 13.57
C ASP A 201 14.48 -10.61 14.83
N GLY A 202 14.26 -11.92 14.67
CA GLY A 202 13.81 -12.83 15.73
C GLY A 202 12.29 -12.77 16.02
N ASN A 203 11.52 -11.96 15.31
CA ASN A 203 10.07 -11.87 15.48
C ASN A 203 9.37 -12.69 14.40
N LYS A 204 8.68 -13.76 14.83
CA LYS A 204 7.89 -14.62 13.96
C LYS A 204 6.48 -14.07 13.81
N VAL A 205 6.03 -13.95 12.56
CA VAL A 205 4.67 -13.52 12.18
C VAL A 205 4.07 -14.57 11.25
N HIS A 206 2.90 -15.08 11.62
CA HIS A 206 2.12 -15.97 10.75
C HIS A 206 1.35 -15.14 9.72
N LEU A 207 1.45 -15.54 8.45
CA LEU A 207 0.73 -14.89 7.35
C LEU A 207 -0.32 -15.86 6.81
N SER A 208 -1.54 -15.38 6.67
CA SER A 208 -2.65 -16.09 6.03
C SER A 208 -3.15 -15.28 4.85
N LEU A 209 -2.92 -15.75 3.64
CA LEU A 209 -3.52 -15.19 2.44
C LEU A 209 -4.82 -15.92 2.16
N THR A 210 -5.96 -15.22 2.28
CA THR A 210 -7.27 -15.82 2.07
C THR A 210 -7.50 -16.21 0.60
N ALA A 211 -8.31 -17.25 0.37
CA ALA A 211 -8.81 -17.52 -0.96
C ALA A 211 -9.67 -16.35 -1.45
N ASN A 212 -9.75 -16.13 -2.76
CA ASN A 212 -10.57 -15.08 -3.33
C ASN A 212 -11.47 -15.60 -4.45
N PRO A 213 -12.67 -15.02 -4.64
CA PRO A 213 -13.51 -15.30 -5.78
C PRO A 213 -12.92 -14.71 -7.09
N SER A 214 -13.32 -15.26 -8.23
CA SER A 214 -12.86 -14.79 -9.54
C SER A 214 -13.50 -13.46 -9.96
N HIS A 215 -14.67 -13.12 -9.43
CA HIS A 215 -15.43 -11.93 -9.77
C HIS A 215 -15.12 -10.78 -8.82
N LEU A 216 -14.78 -9.62 -9.39
CA LEU A 216 -14.40 -8.43 -8.59
C LEU A 216 -15.52 -7.97 -7.66
N GLU A 217 -16.77 -8.13 -8.06
CA GLU A 217 -17.95 -7.76 -7.26
C GLU A 217 -18.03 -8.53 -5.94
N ALA A 218 -17.50 -9.74 -5.90
CA ALA A 218 -17.49 -10.61 -4.73
C ALA A 218 -16.19 -10.55 -3.91
N VAL A 219 -15.20 -9.76 -4.33
CA VAL A 219 -13.89 -9.65 -3.67
C VAL A 219 -13.93 -8.71 -2.47
N ASN A 220 -14.78 -7.70 -2.47
CA ASN A 220 -14.79 -6.66 -1.44
C ASN A 220 -14.95 -7.16 0.01
N PRO A 221 -15.64 -8.26 0.30
CA PRO A 221 -15.71 -8.81 1.65
C PRO A 221 -14.48 -9.63 2.08
N VAL A 222 -13.51 -9.86 1.20
CA VAL A 222 -12.33 -10.73 1.43
C VAL A 222 -11.03 -9.90 1.75
#